data_9a72ef8bac8578a007a3f66c3d666927
#
_entry.id   9a72ef8bac8578a007a3f66c3d666927
#
_cell.length_a   1.000
_cell.length_b   1.000
_cell.length_c   1.000
_cell.angle_alpha   90.00
_cell.angle_beta   90.00
_cell.angle_gamma   90.00
#
_symmetry.space_group_name_H-M   'P 1'
#
loop_
_entity.id
_entity.type
_entity.pdbx_description
1 polymer ?
#
loop_
_entity_poly.entity_id
_entity_poly.type
_entity_poly.pdbx_seq_one_letter_code
_entity_poly.pdbx_strand_id
1 'polypeptide(L)'
;MKDALSRQDVQRLRALDLKPGTLKYNARTIWLFSLYANGMRCEDVLLLQWSDLADGTLTYTAYQTEVRRKIKINRTMRPLLDPYSPRQAASRFVFPYMDLASHSELPTDTDTRLNVVIRQLNSRLRAVQATLGLSAPLTLHNARHTFARFLFEQTGDFERVQAALGHRQPETTRQYLRTIRGLDVPAEDDAPSQSSES
;
A
#
# COMPACT_ATOMS: atom_id res chain seq x y z
N MET A 1 18.73 2.83 -1.76
CA MET A 1 17.91 2.98 -0.53
C MET A 1 16.47 3.25 -0.93
N LYS A 2 15.50 2.73 -0.15
CA LYS A 2 14.07 2.92 -0.40
C LYS A 2 13.57 4.10 0.40
N ASP A 3 12.87 5.03 -0.22
CA ASP A 3 12.35 6.22 0.45
C ASP A 3 10.95 5.93 1.00
N ALA A 4 10.75 6.28 2.27
CA ALA A 4 9.45 6.23 2.96
C ALA A 4 9.07 7.65 3.38
N LEU A 5 7.78 7.97 3.36
CA LEU A 5 7.30 9.28 3.81
C LEU A 5 7.39 9.39 5.34
N SER A 6 7.56 10.63 5.82
CA SER A 6 7.39 10.94 7.24
C SER A 6 5.90 10.93 7.63
N ARG A 7 5.61 10.83 8.93
CA ARG A 7 4.22 10.94 9.44
C ARG A 7 3.60 12.28 9.08
N GLN A 8 4.39 13.35 9.13
CA GLN A 8 3.95 14.69 8.74
C GLN A 8 3.60 14.78 7.25
N ASP A 9 4.43 14.18 6.37
CA ASP A 9 4.15 14.16 4.93
C ASP A 9 2.90 13.37 4.59
N VAL A 10 2.66 12.24 5.28
CA VAL A 10 1.41 11.48 5.14
C VAL A 10 0.20 12.30 5.59
N GLN A 11 0.31 13.07 6.67
CA GLN A 11 -0.77 13.97 7.10
C GLN A 11 -1.04 15.06 6.06
N ARG A 12 0.00 15.69 5.51
CA ARG A 12 -0.11 16.69 4.42
C ARG A 12 -0.73 16.07 3.17
N LEU A 13 -0.30 14.87 2.80
CA LEU A 13 -0.87 14.13 1.66
C LEU A 13 -2.36 13.82 1.86
N ARG A 14 -2.74 13.41 3.06
CA ARG A 14 -4.14 13.13 3.42
C ARG A 14 -5.00 14.39 3.39
N ALA A 15 -4.48 15.50 3.89
CA ALA A 15 -5.20 16.78 4.01
C ALA A 15 -5.27 17.56 2.71
N LEU A 16 -4.49 17.17 1.67
CA LEU A 16 -4.48 17.88 0.40
C LEU A 16 -5.87 17.90 -0.23
N ASP A 17 -6.39 19.09 -0.51
CA ASP A 17 -7.66 19.24 -1.20
C ASP A 17 -7.50 18.87 -2.68
N LEU A 18 -8.16 17.80 -3.09
CA LEU A 18 -8.20 17.31 -4.47
C LEU A 18 -9.63 16.99 -4.85
N LYS A 19 -10.05 17.48 -6.00
CA LYS A 19 -11.40 17.23 -6.52
C LYS A 19 -11.66 15.73 -6.67
N PRO A 20 -12.70 15.17 -6.02
CA PRO A 20 -13.07 13.75 -6.14
C PRO A 20 -13.25 13.33 -7.60
N GLY A 21 -12.87 12.08 -7.91
CA GLY A 21 -12.96 11.51 -9.25
C GLY A 21 -11.84 11.91 -10.22
N THR A 22 -10.97 12.87 -9.86
CA THR A 22 -9.78 13.17 -10.68
C THR A 22 -8.70 12.11 -10.53
N LEU A 23 -7.84 11.95 -11.54
CA LEU A 23 -6.73 11.00 -11.48
C LEU A 23 -5.75 11.27 -10.33
N LYS A 24 -5.53 12.55 -9.94
CA LYS A 24 -4.71 12.90 -8.78
C LYS A 24 -5.36 12.43 -7.47
N TYR A 25 -6.67 12.68 -7.32
CA TYR A 25 -7.45 12.22 -6.17
C TYR A 25 -7.38 10.69 -6.05
N ASN A 26 -7.63 9.98 -7.14
CA ASN A 26 -7.64 8.52 -7.15
C ASN A 26 -6.25 7.93 -6.86
N ALA A 27 -5.19 8.48 -7.45
CA ALA A 27 -3.82 8.03 -7.20
C ALA A 27 -3.43 8.20 -5.72
N ARG A 28 -3.77 9.35 -5.10
CA ARG A 28 -3.60 9.58 -3.66
C ARG A 28 -4.44 8.59 -2.83
N THR A 29 -5.68 8.37 -3.21
CA THR A 29 -6.59 7.46 -2.47
C THR A 29 -6.07 6.03 -2.48
N ILE A 30 -5.60 5.52 -3.62
CA ILE A 30 -4.98 4.19 -3.76
C ILE A 30 -3.72 4.11 -2.91
N TRP A 31 -2.89 5.15 -2.90
CA TRP A 31 -1.70 5.20 -2.07
C TRP A 31 -2.03 5.14 -0.57
N LEU A 32 -2.97 5.95 -0.11
CA LEU A 32 -3.43 5.95 1.29
C LEU A 32 -4.10 4.62 1.66
N PHE A 33 -4.88 4.04 0.76
CA PHE A 33 -5.50 2.74 0.98
C PHE A 33 -4.44 1.64 1.16
N SER A 34 -3.42 1.58 0.29
CA SER A 34 -2.29 0.66 0.44
C SER A 34 -1.63 0.82 1.82
N LEU A 35 -1.33 2.05 2.24
CA LEU A 35 -0.74 2.35 3.55
C LEU A 35 -1.61 1.78 4.69
N TYR A 36 -2.92 2.07 4.71
CA TYR A 36 -3.81 1.69 5.80
C TYR A 36 -4.26 0.23 5.74
N ALA A 37 -4.12 -0.41 4.59
CA ALA A 37 -4.33 -1.85 4.38
C ALA A 37 -3.04 -2.66 4.60
N ASN A 38 -2.31 -2.35 5.69
CA ASN A 38 -1.09 -3.05 6.10
C ASN A 38 0.00 -3.09 5.01
N GLY A 39 0.15 -2.01 4.25
CA GLY A 39 1.13 -1.94 3.17
C GLY A 39 0.81 -2.90 2.02
N MET A 40 -0.47 -3.11 1.73
CA MET A 40 -0.95 -3.92 0.60
C MET A 40 -0.26 -3.50 -0.70
N ARG A 41 0.21 -4.45 -1.50
CA ARG A 41 0.88 -4.13 -2.77
C ARG A 41 -0.05 -3.39 -3.72
N CYS A 42 0.48 -2.49 -4.53
CA CYS A 42 -0.33 -1.68 -5.44
C CYS A 42 -1.08 -2.54 -6.47
N GLU A 43 -0.49 -3.64 -6.92
CA GLU A 43 -1.14 -4.62 -7.79
C GLU A 43 -2.37 -5.22 -7.12
N ASP A 44 -2.23 -5.65 -5.85
CA ASP A 44 -3.33 -6.21 -5.07
C ASP A 44 -4.44 -5.16 -4.85
N VAL A 45 -4.09 -3.89 -4.58
CA VAL A 45 -5.07 -2.81 -4.44
C VAL A 45 -5.83 -2.59 -5.75
N LEU A 46 -5.14 -2.61 -6.89
CA LEU A 46 -5.78 -2.41 -8.21
C LEU A 46 -6.66 -3.59 -8.62
N LEU A 47 -6.33 -4.80 -8.18
CA LEU A 47 -7.10 -6.02 -8.45
C LEU A 47 -8.22 -6.27 -7.43
N LEU A 48 -8.31 -5.45 -6.37
CA LEU A 48 -9.29 -5.61 -5.31
C LEU A 48 -10.73 -5.55 -5.83
N GLN A 49 -11.54 -6.55 -5.47
CA GLN A 49 -12.94 -6.64 -5.86
C GLN A 49 -13.88 -6.29 -4.68
N TRP A 50 -15.09 -5.89 -4.99
CA TRP A 50 -16.12 -5.66 -3.97
C TRP A 50 -16.48 -6.93 -3.19
N SER A 51 -16.41 -8.10 -3.84
CA SER A 51 -16.60 -9.41 -3.20
C SER A 51 -15.54 -9.73 -2.14
N ASP A 52 -14.37 -9.06 -2.16
CA ASP A 52 -13.33 -9.23 -1.17
C ASP A 52 -13.64 -8.49 0.15
N LEU A 53 -14.66 -7.63 0.14
CA LEU A 53 -15.08 -6.80 1.26
C LEU A 53 -16.36 -7.35 1.88
N ALA A 54 -16.25 -8.05 3.00
CA ALA A 54 -17.39 -8.60 3.72
C ALA A 54 -17.21 -8.42 5.22
N ASP A 55 -18.32 -8.16 5.93
CA ASP A 55 -18.38 -8.11 7.40
C ASP A 55 -17.27 -7.26 8.06
N GLY A 56 -16.98 -6.11 7.45
CA GLY A 56 -15.91 -5.22 7.94
C GLY A 56 -14.50 -5.78 7.80
N THR A 57 -14.33 -6.77 6.95
CA THR A 57 -13.06 -7.43 6.66
C THR A 57 -12.78 -7.42 5.17
N LEU A 58 -11.52 -7.18 4.83
CA LEU A 58 -10.93 -7.33 3.51
C LEU A 58 -10.24 -8.70 3.46
N THR A 59 -10.64 -9.57 2.54
CA THR A 59 -10.02 -10.89 2.32
C THR A 59 -9.66 -11.05 0.85
N TYR A 60 -8.38 -11.17 0.54
CA TYR A 60 -7.90 -11.28 -0.84
C TYR A 60 -6.77 -12.30 -0.96
N THR A 61 -6.50 -12.77 -2.16
CA THR A 61 -5.33 -13.58 -2.49
C THR A 61 -4.29 -12.68 -3.15
N ALA A 62 -3.11 -12.57 -2.53
CA ALA A 62 -2.03 -11.70 -3.01
C ALA A 62 -1.53 -12.18 -4.39
N TYR A 63 -1.55 -11.30 -5.37
CA TYR A 63 -1.31 -11.60 -6.78
C TYR A 63 0.04 -12.28 -7.04
N GLN A 64 1.12 -11.77 -6.44
CA GLN A 64 2.47 -12.28 -6.68
C GLN A 64 2.84 -13.55 -5.86
N THR A 65 2.17 -13.77 -4.73
CA THR A 65 2.57 -14.83 -3.78
C THR A 65 1.50 -15.89 -3.57
N GLU A 66 0.31 -15.67 -4.13
CA GLU A 66 -0.87 -16.55 -4.01
C GLU A 66 -1.30 -16.82 -2.55
N VAL A 67 -0.79 -16.02 -1.61
CA VAL A 67 -1.12 -16.16 -0.19
C VAL A 67 -2.42 -15.42 0.11
N ARG A 68 -3.36 -16.13 0.75
CA ARG A 68 -4.61 -15.51 1.22
C ARG A 68 -4.32 -14.59 2.41
N ARG A 69 -4.83 -13.36 2.34
CA ARG A 69 -4.64 -12.31 3.33
C ARG A 69 -6.00 -11.86 3.87
N LYS A 70 -6.02 -11.55 5.17
CA LYS A 70 -7.21 -11.02 5.83
C LYS A 70 -6.84 -9.77 6.62
N ILE A 71 -7.54 -8.66 6.37
CA ILE A 71 -7.29 -7.35 6.99
C ILE A 71 -8.62 -6.80 7.51
N LYS A 72 -8.67 -6.37 8.77
CA LYS A 72 -9.84 -5.69 9.31
C LYS A 72 -9.95 -4.30 8.72
N ILE A 73 -11.10 -3.97 8.13
CA ILE A 73 -11.37 -2.63 7.62
C ILE A 73 -11.55 -1.70 8.81
N ASN A 74 -10.63 -0.76 8.95
CA ASN A 74 -10.64 0.22 10.03
C ASN A 74 -11.31 1.54 9.61
N ARG A 75 -11.48 2.44 10.59
CA ARG A 75 -12.10 3.75 10.38
C ARG A 75 -11.38 4.67 9.39
N THR A 76 -10.09 4.42 9.11
CA THR A 76 -9.32 5.24 8.16
C THR A 76 -9.44 4.72 6.73
N MET A 77 -9.78 3.44 6.55
CA MET A 77 -9.98 2.84 5.22
C MET A 77 -11.36 3.13 4.65
N ARG A 78 -12.42 3.15 5.49
CA ARG A 78 -13.81 3.35 5.03
C ARG A 78 -13.98 4.60 4.16
N PRO A 79 -13.56 5.81 4.60
CA PRO A 79 -13.71 7.01 3.78
C PRO A 79 -12.98 6.98 2.44
N LEU A 80 -12.00 6.07 2.28
CA LEU A 80 -11.29 5.88 1.01
C LEU A 80 -12.06 4.97 0.04
N LEU A 81 -12.98 4.14 0.54
CA LEU A 81 -13.82 3.23 -0.23
C LEU A 81 -15.15 3.89 -0.64
N ASP A 82 -15.72 4.72 0.23
CA ASP A 82 -17.05 5.32 0.07
C ASP A 82 -17.25 6.03 -1.30
N PRO A 83 -16.26 6.80 -1.85
CA PRO A 83 -16.43 7.46 -3.14
C PRO A 83 -16.58 6.51 -4.33
N TYR A 84 -16.21 5.23 -4.16
CA TYR A 84 -16.28 4.22 -5.21
C TYR A 84 -17.51 3.31 -5.08
N SER A 85 -18.17 3.29 -3.93
CA SER A 85 -19.35 2.42 -3.69
C SER A 85 -20.49 2.63 -4.68
N PRO A 86 -20.80 3.85 -5.18
CA PRO A 86 -21.84 4.03 -6.19
C PRO A 86 -21.54 3.35 -7.53
N ARG A 87 -20.27 2.97 -7.78
CA ARG A 87 -19.84 2.27 -8.99
C ARG A 87 -19.83 0.76 -8.88
N GLN A 88 -20.20 0.21 -7.72
CA GLN A 88 -20.16 -1.23 -7.46
C GLN A 88 -21.01 -2.03 -8.48
N ALA A 89 -22.12 -1.50 -8.92
CA ALA A 89 -22.96 -2.16 -9.93
C ALA A 89 -22.34 -2.13 -11.36
N ALA A 90 -21.43 -1.20 -11.63
CA ALA A 90 -20.82 -1.01 -12.94
C ALA A 90 -19.43 -1.64 -13.08
N SER A 91 -18.76 -1.94 -11.97
CA SER A 91 -17.43 -2.53 -11.95
C SER A 91 -17.28 -3.52 -10.81
N ARG A 92 -16.72 -4.70 -11.09
CA ARG A 92 -16.37 -5.65 -10.04
C ARG A 92 -15.22 -5.16 -9.16
N PHE A 93 -14.33 -4.30 -9.70
CA PHE A 93 -13.18 -3.76 -8.97
C PHE A 93 -13.57 -2.56 -8.12
N VAL A 94 -13.01 -2.49 -6.92
CA VAL A 94 -13.17 -1.34 -6.00
C VAL A 94 -12.59 -0.07 -6.65
N PHE A 95 -11.38 -0.17 -7.18
CA PHE A 95 -10.73 0.88 -7.96
C PHE A 95 -10.81 0.49 -9.45
N PRO A 96 -11.69 1.09 -10.26
CA PRO A 96 -12.11 0.56 -11.56
C PRO A 96 -11.07 0.78 -12.69
N TYR A 97 -9.78 0.67 -12.39
CA TYR A 97 -8.70 0.83 -13.36
C TYR A 97 -8.39 -0.44 -14.15
N MET A 98 -8.82 -1.60 -13.63
CA MET A 98 -8.60 -2.91 -14.26
C MET A 98 -9.81 -3.39 -15.06
N ASP A 99 -10.87 -2.61 -15.10
CA ASP A 99 -12.10 -2.96 -15.81
C ASP A 99 -11.95 -2.70 -17.31
N LEU A 100 -12.05 -3.76 -18.13
CA LEU A 100 -11.97 -3.68 -19.58
C LEU A 100 -13.14 -2.92 -20.20
N ALA A 101 -14.33 -3.01 -19.61
CA ALA A 101 -15.50 -2.32 -20.12
C ALA A 101 -15.35 -0.80 -20.02
N SER A 102 -14.63 -0.31 -19.01
CA SER A 102 -14.37 1.11 -18.80
C SER A 102 -13.06 1.61 -19.45
N HIS A 103 -12.17 0.70 -19.84
CA HIS A 103 -10.81 0.97 -20.32
C HIS A 103 -10.40 0.03 -21.44
N SER A 104 -11.18 -0.01 -22.53
CA SER A 104 -10.97 -0.91 -23.67
C SER A 104 -9.64 -0.66 -24.43
N GLU A 105 -9.07 0.53 -24.26
CA GLU A 105 -7.76 0.90 -24.82
C GLU A 105 -6.55 0.26 -24.10
N LEU A 106 -6.78 -0.32 -22.90
CA LEU A 106 -5.71 -0.98 -22.16
C LEU A 106 -5.46 -2.40 -22.68
N PRO A 107 -4.23 -2.93 -22.52
CA PRO A 107 -3.91 -4.31 -22.86
C PRO A 107 -4.82 -5.31 -22.16
N THR A 108 -5.14 -6.41 -22.84
CA THR A 108 -5.97 -7.48 -22.26
C THR A 108 -5.21 -8.32 -21.23
N ASP A 109 -3.90 -8.45 -21.42
CA ASP A 109 -3.02 -9.10 -20.46
C ASP A 109 -2.94 -8.32 -19.14
N THR A 110 -3.13 -9.03 -18.02
CA THR A 110 -3.25 -8.42 -16.69
C THR A 110 -1.95 -7.74 -16.25
N ASP A 111 -0.79 -8.37 -16.45
CA ASP A 111 0.50 -7.83 -16.02
C ASP A 111 0.85 -6.56 -16.79
N THR A 112 0.69 -6.58 -18.10
CA THR A 112 0.92 -5.42 -18.96
C THR A 112 -0.02 -4.28 -18.58
N ARG A 113 -1.30 -4.58 -18.32
CA ARG A 113 -2.28 -3.59 -17.87
C ARG A 113 -1.93 -2.99 -16.53
N LEU A 114 -1.58 -3.81 -15.53
CA LEU A 114 -1.10 -3.34 -14.22
C LEU A 114 0.07 -2.36 -14.40
N ASN A 115 1.06 -2.71 -15.22
CA ASN A 115 2.21 -1.87 -15.49
C ASN A 115 1.84 -0.53 -16.12
N VAL A 116 0.88 -0.51 -17.05
CA VAL A 116 0.38 0.73 -17.68
C VAL A 116 -0.32 1.60 -16.63
N VAL A 117 -1.27 1.03 -15.90
CA VAL A 117 -2.05 1.74 -14.87
C VAL A 117 -1.14 2.29 -13.75
N ILE A 118 -0.20 1.48 -13.25
CA ILE A 118 0.76 1.91 -12.21
C ILE A 118 1.61 3.09 -12.70
N ARG A 119 2.09 3.05 -13.95
CA ARG A 119 2.84 4.19 -14.53
C ARG A 119 2.00 5.46 -14.62
N GLN A 120 0.75 5.35 -15.05
CA GLN A 120 -0.17 6.48 -15.13
C GLN A 120 -0.44 7.09 -13.75
N LEU A 121 -0.76 6.27 -12.75
CA LEU A 121 -1.02 6.72 -11.39
C LEU A 121 0.23 7.33 -10.75
N ASN A 122 1.41 6.74 -10.95
CA ASN A 122 2.68 7.28 -10.48
C ASN A 122 3.00 8.65 -11.12
N SER A 123 2.63 8.86 -12.39
CA SER A 123 2.75 10.18 -13.01
C SER A 123 1.89 11.23 -12.28
N ARG A 124 0.68 10.86 -11.81
CA ARG A 124 -0.18 11.76 -11.03
C ARG A 124 0.34 11.99 -9.61
N LEU A 125 0.90 10.96 -8.99
CA LEU A 125 1.56 11.08 -7.69
C LEU A 125 2.77 12.01 -7.74
N ARG A 126 3.58 11.99 -8.81
CA ARG A 126 4.67 12.98 -8.98
C ARG A 126 4.16 14.41 -9.01
N ALA A 127 3.02 14.67 -9.64
CA ALA A 127 2.41 16.00 -9.62
C ALA A 127 1.91 16.39 -8.22
N VAL A 128 1.38 15.44 -7.44
CA VAL A 128 1.00 15.63 -6.03
C VAL A 128 2.23 15.88 -5.17
N GLN A 129 3.31 15.11 -5.38
CA GLN A 129 4.60 15.31 -4.72
C GLN A 129 5.13 16.73 -4.91
N ALA A 130 5.13 17.23 -6.14
CA ALA A 130 5.59 18.58 -6.46
C ALA A 130 4.71 19.65 -5.78
N THR A 131 3.38 19.47 -5.76
CA THR A 131 2.45 20.37 -5.08
C THR A 131 2.73 20.46 -3.57
N LEU A 132 3.10 19.34 -2.94
CA LEU A 132 3.39 19.28 -1.52
C LEU A 132 4.86 19.59 -1.18
N GLY A 133 5.74 19.70 -2.17
CA GLY A 133 7.19 19.88 -1.95
C GLY A 133 7.81 18.72 -1.16
N LEU A 134 7.38 17.46 -1.41
CA LEU A 134 7.90 16.30 -0.71
C LEU A 134 9.31 15.97 -1.24
N SER A 135 10.27 15.77 -0.32
CA SER A 135 11.63 15.37 -0.66
C SER A 135 11.73 13.90 -1.08
N ALA A 136 10.92 13.03 -0.45
CA ALA A 136 10.85 11.62 -0.82
C ALA A 136 9.96 11.42 -2.07
N PRO A 137 10.34 10.52 -3.00
CA PRO A 137 9.51 10.21 -4.16
C PRO A 137 8.14 9.67 -3.73
N LEU A 138 7.07 10.21 -4.31
CA LEU A 138 5.72 9.71 -4.08
C LEU A 138 5.34 8.74 -5.22
N THR A 139 5.40 7.44 -4.94
CA THR A 139 5.03 6.36 -5.86
C THR A 139 4.08 5.38 -5.17
N LEU A 140 3.26 4.64 -5.91
CA LEU A 140 2.37 3.65 -5.31
C LEU A 140 3.13 2.63 -4.45
N HIS A 141 4.33 2.26 -4.87
CA HIS A 141 5.13 1.25 -4.17
C HIS A 141 5.66 1.75 -2.82
N ASN A 142 5.95 3.06 -2.67
CA ASN A 142 6.50 3.54 -1.40
C ASN A 142 5.45 3.67 -0.28
N ALA A 143 4.17 3.50 -0.55
CA ALA A 143 3.15 3.33 0.49
C ALA A 143 3.48 2.14 1.41
N ARG A 144 3.91 1.02 0.80
CA ARG A 144 4.34 -0.17 1.53
C ARG A 144 5.64 0.05 2.32
N HIS A 145 6.59 0.80 1.79
CA HIS A 145 7.80 1.17 2.52
C HIS A 145 7.47 2.06 3.73
N THR A 146 6.55 3.01 3.53
CA THR A 146 6.08 3.91 4.58
C THR A 146 5.36 3.14 5.69
N PHE A 147 4.50 2.17 5.34
CA PHE A 147 3.86 1.29 6.30
C PHE A 147 4.88 0.49 7.11
N ALA A 148 5.82 -0.18 6.45
CA ALA A 148 6.85 -0.99 7.11
C ALA A 148 7.68 -0.17 8.09
N ARG A 149 8.10 1.04 7.68
CA ARG A 149 8.79 1.99 8.55
C ARG A 149 7.96 2.33 9.77
N PHE A 150 6.70 2.74 9.60
CA PHE A 150 5.85 3.14 10.72
C PHE A 150 5.58 2.01 11.69
N LEU A 151 5.36 0.79 11.17
CA LEU A 151 5.14 -0.37 12.01
C LEU A 151 6.39 -0.71 12.82
N PHE A 152 7.57 -0.69 12.19
CA PHE A 152 8.83 -0.96 12.87
C PHE A 152 9.17 0.13 13.89
N GLU A 153 9.06 1.41 13.55
CA GLU A 153 9.26 2.54 14.48
C GLU A 153 8.32 2.46 15.70
N GLN A 154 7.12 1.92 15.51
CA GLN A 154 6.12 1.80 16.58
C GLN A 154 6.37 0.59 17.49
N THR A 155 6.88 -0.51 16.95
CA THR A 155 6.90 -1.80 17.65
C THR A 155 8.31 -2.31 17.95
N GLY A 156 9.32 -1.89 17.18
CA GLY A 156 10.65 -2.51 17.20
C GLY A 156 10.69 -3.97 16.74
N ASP A 157 9.55 -4.51 16.29
CA ASP A 157 9.29 -5.93 16.14
C ASP A 157 9.35 -6.36 14.67
N PHE A 158 10.40 -7.09 14.29
CA PHE A 158 10.60 -7.61 12.94
C PHE A 158 9.54 -8.63 12.54
N GLU A 159 9.10 -9.48 13.47
CA GLU A 159 8.14 -10.54 13.20
C GLU A 159 6.78 -9.95 12.83
N ARG A 160 6.40 -8.89 13.55
CA ARG A 160 5.19 -8.11 13.21
C ARG A 160 5.25 -7.51 11.82
N VAL A 161 6.39 -6.91 11.45
CA VAL A 161 6.57 -6.35 10.11
C VAL A 161 6.55 -7.48 9.08
N GLN A 162 7.23 -8.61 9.34
CA GLN A 162 7.24 -9.78 8.47
C GLN A 162 5.83 -10.31 8.22
N ALA A 163 5.06 -10.54 9.29
CA ALA A 163 3.69 -11.03 9.22
C ALA A 163 2.78 -10.06 8.44
N ALA A 164 2.88 -8.76 8.74
CA ALA A 164 2.08 -7.74 8.08
C ALA A 164 2.39 -7.65 6.58
N LEU A 165 3.67 -7.68 6.20
CA LEU A 165 4.10 -7.65 4.82
C LEU A 165 3.92 -9.01 4.11
N GLY A 166 3.84 -10.13 4.84
CA GLY A 166 3.74 -11.47 4.28
C GLY A 166 5.03 -11.95 3.64
N HIS A 167 6.16 -11.60 4.20
CA HIS A 167 7.44 -12.17 3.80
C HIS A 167 7.59 -13.58 4.38
N ARG A 168 7.93 -14.56 3.55
CA ARG A 168 8.11 -15.96 4.00
C ARG A 168 9.36 -16.14 4.85
N GLN A 169 10.42 -15.40 4.53
CA GLN A 169 11.72 -15.50 5.23
C GLN A 169 11.95 -14.26 6.10
N PRO A 170 12.35 -14.44 7.38
CA PRO A 170 12.68 -13.33 8.29
C PRO A 170 13.77 -12.42 7.72
N GLU A 171 14.82 -13.01 7.14
CA GLU A 171 15.95 -12.28 6.57
C GLU A 171 15.50 -11.31 5.45
N THR A 172 14.49 -11.70 4.66
CA THR A 172 13.89 -10.81 3.66
C THR A 172 13.34 -9.54 4.31
N THR A 173 12.77 -9.64 5.50
CA THR A 173 12.23 -8.48 6.24
C THR A 173 13.36 -7.62 6.79
N ARG A 174 14.39 -8.20 7.37
CA ARG A 174 15.55 -7.45 7.91
C ARG A 174 16.26 -6.69 6.82
N GLN A 175 16.63 -7.38 5.73
CA GLN A 175 17.26 -6.77 4.57
C GLN A 175 16.37 -5.68 3.96
N TYR A 176 15.06 -5.91 3.89
CA TYR A 176 14.10 -4.93 3.41
C TYR A 176 14.09 -3.66 4.28
N LEU A 177 14.03 -3.79 5.61
CA LEU A 177 14.02 -2.66 6.53
C LEU A 177 15.32 -1.87 6.49
N ARG A 178 16.50 -2.55 6.44
CA ARG A 178 17.81 -1.89 6.27
C ARG A 178 17.91 -1.07 4.99
N THR A 179 17.11 -1.37 3.96
CA THR A 179 17.07 -0.58 2.73
C THR A 179 16.20 0.68 2.83
N ILE A 180 15.39 0.83 3.90
CA ILE A 180 14.57 2.02 4.10
C ILE A 180 15.42 3.14 4.67
N ARG A 181 15.46 4.28 3.96
CA ARG A 181 16.28 5.42 4.35
C ARG A 181 15.85 5.98 5.71
N GLY A 182 16.82 6.20 6.60
CA GLY A 182 16.60 6.80 7.92
C GLY A 182 15.90 5.89 8.93
N LEU A 183 15.86 4.58 8.66
CA LEU A 183 15.42 3.58 9.62
C LEU A 183 16.67 2.94 10.23
N ASP A 184 16.81 3.10 11.55
CA ASP A 184 17.84 2.41 12.33
C ASP A 184 17.37 0.99 12.62
N VAL A 185 18.10 0.01 12.10
CA VAL A 185 17.79 -1.41 12.23
C VAL A 185 18.98 -2.09 12.88
N PRO A 186 18.86 -2.59 14.12
CA PRO A 186 19.95 -3.22 14.84
C PRO A 186 20.63 -4.34 14.05
N ALA A 187 21.94 -4.52 14.27
CA ALA A 187 22.67 -5.68 13.77
C ALA A 187 22.21 -6.97 14.49
N GLU A 188 22.49 -8.14 13.91
CA GLU A 188 22.03 -9.42 14.46
C GLU A 188 22.54 -9.72 15.86
N ASP A 189 23.71 -9.17 16.22
CA ASP A 189 24.38 -9.42 17.51
C ASP A 189 23.74 -8.70 18.70
N ASP A 190 22.79 -7.76 18.47
CA ASP A 190 22.11 -7.00 19.53
C ASP A 190 20.78 -7.64 19.97
N ALA A 191 20.42 -8.81 19.49
CA ALA A 191 19.26 -9.53 19.99
C ALA A 191 19.54 -10.01 21.42
N PRO A 192 18.72 -9.64 22.44
CA PRO A 192 18.90 -10.15 23.78
C PRO A 192 18.82 -11.68 23.73
N SER A 193 19.91 -12.35 24.06
CA SER A 193 19.94 -13.79 24.30
C SER A 193 18.85 -14.10 25.34
N GLN A 194 17.80 -14.81 24.94
CA GLN A 194 16.88 -15.39 25.90
C GLN A 194 17.69 -16.38 26.73
N SER A 195 18.10 -15.93 27.91
CA SER A 195 18.64 -16.78 28.94
C SER A 195 17.55 -17.80 29.27
N SER A 196 17.81 -19.04 28.83
CA SER A 196 17.15 -20.24 29.33
C SER A 196 17.48 -20.38 30.82
N GLU A 197 16.59 -19.92 31.67
CA GLU A 197 16.60 -20.37 33.08
C GLU A 197 15.84 -21.69 33.14
N SER A 198 16.60 -22.66 33.60
CA SER A 198 16.21 -24.03 33.91
C SER A 198 15.33 -24.09 35.14
#